data_fcc08bdd3546beec03ff97cb4db012cb
#
_entry.id   fcc08bdd3546beec03ff97cb4db012cb
#
_cell.length_a   1.000
_cell.length_b   1.000
_cell.length_c   1.000
_cell.angle_alpha   90.00
_cell.angle_beta   90.00
_cell.angle_gamma   90.00
#
_symmetry.space_group_name_H-M   'P 1'
#
loop_
_entity.id
_entity.type
_entity.pdbx_description
1 polymer ?
#
loop_
_entity_poly.entity_id
_entity_poly.type
_entity_poly.pdbx_seq_one_letter_code
_entity_poly.pdbx_strand_id
1 'polypeptide(L)'
;MQQSTTVPIEKLSLGPYAQVVCYPRASPEELDSRIGQLRGLGVLALEFSGKSAAFKLPVLGKGYVGVVAVAHVKGERLAIKMRRSDADRASLMPEADLLRKANAVGVGPLFVAVSRDFLLMQLIEGNVFPVWVMKQGDGAVLRGVLRSILEQCWRLDEVGLDHGELSKAPKHLLIDKENNAFIVDFETSSSSRRVANVTSVCHFLFQGNSDAAKRIAEVLGARDTAELVLALKCYKKERVRSSFERLLSLCLV
;
A
#
# COMPACT_ATOMS: atom_id res chain seq x y z
N MET A 1 -2.99 -23.43 5.54
CA MET A 1 -1.91 -22.57 5.01
C MET A 1 -1.68 -22.97 3.57
N GLN A 2 -1.92 -22.11 2.59
CA GLN A 2 -1.52 -22.38 1.21
C GLN A 2 0.01 -22.42 1.17
N GLN A 3 0.58 -23.50 0.58
CA GLN A 3 2.03 -23.63 0.45
C GLN A 3 2.57 -22.53 -0.46
N SER A 4 3.58 -21.81 0.00
CA SER A 4 4.33 -20.89 -0.85
C SER A 4 5.14 -21.69 -1.87
N THR A 5 5.23 -21.17 -3.11
CA THR A 5 6.01 -21.80 -4.18
C THR A 5 6.98 -20.78 -4.74
N THR A 6 8.28 -21.07 -4.64
CA THR A 6 9.34 -20.26 -5.25
C THR A 6 9.75 -20.85 -6.59
N VAL A 7 9.73 -20.04 -7.63
CA VAL A 7 9.96 -20.44 -9.02
C VAL A 7 11.08 -19.60 -9.63
N PRO A 8 12.21 -20.22 -10.02
CA PRO A 8 13.26 -19.53 -10.77
C PRO A 8 12.72 -18.90 -12.06
N ILE A 9 13.29 -17.77 -12.49
CA ILE A 9 12.78 -17.03 -13.66
C ILE A 9 12.84 -17.87 -14.95
N GLU A 10 13.78 -18.80 -15.06
CA GLU A 10 13.92 -19.72 -16.21
C GLU A 10 12.74 -20.70 -16.32
N LYS A 11 12.01 -20.93 -15.22
CA LYS A 11 10.86 -21.83 -15.17
C LYS A 11 9.51 -21.11 -15.24
N LEU A 12 9.49 -19.78 -15.37
CA LEU A 12 8.25 -18.99 -15.42
C LEU A 12 7.44 -19.25 -16.70
N SER A 13 8.04 -19.81 -17.75
CA SER A 13 7.32 -20.24 -18.95
C SER A 13 6.48 -21.50 -18.75
N LEU A 14 6.65 -22.22 -17.65
CA LEU A 14 5.97 -23.48 -17.36
C LEU A 14 4.68 -23.23 -16.58
N GLY A 15 3.66 -24.05 -16.84
CA GLY A 15 2.42 -24.10 -16.06
C GLY A 15 1.69 -22.74 -15.93
N PRO A 16 1.10 -22.43 -14.76
CA PRO A 16 0.32 -21.23 -14.56
C PRO A 16 1.17 -19.96 -14.33
N TYR A 17 2.49 -20.07 -14.22
CA TYR A 17 3.37 -18.95 -13.85
C TYR A 17 3.40 -17.87 -14.93
N ALA A 18 3.50 -18.29 -16.22
CA ALA A 18 3.44 -17.38 -17.36
C ALA A 18 2.16 -16.53 -17.34
N GLN A 19 1.02 -17.16 -17.00
CA GLN A 19 -0.27 -16.49 -16.92
C GLN A 19 -0.32 -15.45 -15.80
N VAL A 20 0.38 -15.65 -14.70
CA VAL A 20 0.45 -14.66 -13.61
C VAL A 20 1.40 -13.54 -13.96
N VAL A 21 2.56 -13.85 -14.54
CA VAL A 21 3.55 -12.85 -14.97
C VAL A 21 2.97 -11.93 -16.05
N CYS A 22 2.15 -12.47 -16.98
CA CYS A 22 1.50 -11.73 -18.07
C CYS A 22 -0.01 -11.55 -17.83
N TYR A 23 -0.47 -11.51 -16.59
CA TYR A 23 -1.88 -11.46 -16.23
C TYR A 23 -2.65 -10.36 -17.00
N PRO A 24 -3.87 -10.62 -17.54
CA PRO A 24 -4.61 -11.89 -17.49
C PRO A 24 -4.36 -12.84 -18.67
N ARG A 25 -3.57 -12.45 -19.66
CA ARG A 25 -3.31 -13.26 -20.87
C ARG A 25 -1.82 -13.23 -21.19
N ALA A 26 -1.21 -14.40 -21.30
CA ALA A 26 0.18 -14.56 -21.74
C ALA A 26 0.23 -14.78 -23.25
N SER A 27 1.15 -14.10 -23.94
CA SER A 27 1.68 -14.49 -25.23
C SER A 27 3.17 -14.83 -25.12
N PRO A 28 3.75 -15.62 -26.02
CA PRO A 28 5.18 -15.92 -26.00
C PRO A 28 6.04 -14.65 -26.02
N GLU A 29 5.73 -13.69 -26.88
CA GLU A 29 6.47 -12.43 -27.06
C GLU A 29 6.41 -11.55 -25.81
N GLU A 30 5.22 -11.42 -25.19
CA GLU A 30 5.03 -10.68 -23.95
C GLU A 30 5.81 -11.32 -22.80
N LEU A 31 5.76 -12.65 -22.71
CA LEU A 31 6.47 -13.40 -21.67
C LEU A 31 8.00 -13.25 -21.82
N ASP A 32 8.54 -13.39 -23.03
CA ASP A 32 9.97 -13.23 -23.28
C ASP A 32 10.45 -11.81 -22.95
N SER A 33 9.67 -10.79 -23.34
CA SER A 33 9.92 -9.40 -22.97
C SER A 33 9.96 -9.22 -21.45
N ARG A 34 9.00 -9.79 -20.72
CA ARG A 34 8.91 -9.68 -19.26
C ARG A 34 10.02 -10.45 -18.55
N ILE A 35 10.38 -11.63 -19.02
CA ILE A 35 11.54 -12.38 -18.50
C ILE A 35 12.83 -11.57 -18.69
N GLY A 36 12.99 -10.93 -19.83
CA GLY A 36 14.11 -10.00 -20.08
C GLY A 36 14.15 -8.84 -19.08
N GLN A 37 13.00 -8.24 -18.79
CA GLN A 37 12.89 -7.18 -17.78
C GLN A 37 13.21 -7.68 -16.37
N LEU A 38 12.73 -8.87 -15.97
CA LEU A 38 13.04 -9.48 -14.67
C LEU A 38 14.55 -9.72 -14.51
N ARG A 39 15.22 -10.23 -15.56
CA ARG A 39 16.69 -10.40 -15.57
C ARG A 39 17.39 -9.05 -15.43
N GLY A 40 16.95 -8.03 -16.16
CA GLY A 40 17.50 -6.67 -16.08
C GLY A 40 17.37 -6.04 -14.69
N LEU A 41 16.32 -6.41 -13.94
CA LEU A 41 16.10 -6.01 -12.55
C LEU A 41 16.88 -6.87 -11.53
N GLY A 42 17.61 -7.90 -11.98
CA GLY A 42 18.34 -8.80 -11.11
C GLY A 42 17.47 -9.80 -10.34
N VAL A 43 16.22 -10.01 -10.76
CA VAL A 43 15.32 -11.00 -10.14
C VAL A 43 15.82 -12.40 -10.51
N LEU A 44 15.95 -13.27 -9.50
CA LEU A 44 16.39 -14.66 -9.66
C LEU A 44 15.21 -15.63 -9.64
N ALA A 45 14.20 -15.33 -8.82
CA ALA A 45 13.00 -16.16 -8.68
C ALA A 45 11.80 -15.30 -8.25
N LEU A 46 10.57 -15.77 -8.53
CA LEU A 46 9.33 -15.27 -7.97
C LEU A 46 8.80 -16.27 -6.94
N GLU A 47 8.34 -15.76 -5.79
CA GLU A 47 7.66 -16.53 -4.78
C GLU A 47 6.16 -16.19 -4.81
N PHE A 48 5.37 -17.21 -5.05
CA PHE A 48 3.91 -17.12 -5.05
C PHE A 48 3.40 -17.49 -3.66
N SER A 49 3.01 -16.47 -2.90
CA SER A 49 2.51 -16.57 -1.52
C SER A 49 1.53 -15.45 -1.24
N GLY A 50 0.69 -15.59 -0.22
CA GLY A 50 -0.27 -14.56 0.19
C GLY A 50 -1.70 -15.03 0.28
N LYS A 51 -2.62 -14.07 0.51
CA LYS A 51 -4.05 -14.34 0.74
C LYS A 51 -4.92 -14.09 -0.49
N SER A 52 -4.39 -13.41 -1.51
CA SER A 52 -5.04 -13.22 -2.81
C SER A 52 -4.69 -14.35 -3.76
N ALA A 53 -5.40 -14.46 -4.89
CA ALA A 53 -5.12 -15.49 -5.89
C ALA A 53 -5.12 -14.89 -7.31
N ALA A 54 -4.17 -15.34 -8.15
CA ALA A 54 -4.13 -15.12 -9.58
C ALA A 54 -3.88 -16.47 -10.27
N PHE A 55 -4.77 -16.91 -11.16
CA PHE A 55 -4.72 -18.25 -11.80
C PHE A 55 -4.44 -19.40 -10.82
N LYS A 56 -5.15 -19.42 -9.67
CA LYS A 56 -5.01 -20.40 -8.58
C LYS A 56 -3.68 -20.35 -7.83
N LEU A 57 -2.73 -19.48 -8.21
CA LEU A 57 -1.51 -19.24 -7.45
C LEU A 57 -1.76 -18.19 -6.36
N PRO A 58 -1.26 -18.40 -5.13
CA PRO A 58 -1.34 -17.39 -4.08
C PRO A 58 -0.45 -16.20 -4.43
N VAL A 59 -0.95 -14.98 -4.21
CA VAL A 59 -0.22 -13.73 -4.45
C VAL A 59 -0.46 -12.77 -3.29
N LEU A 60 0.44 -11.81 -3.07
CA LEU A 60 0.31 -10.79 -2.02
C LEU A 60 -0.92 -9.91 -2.26
N GLY A 61 -1.16 -9.51 -3.51
CA GLY A 61 -2.29 -8.69 -3.90
C GLY A 61 -2.61 -8.80 -5.39
N LYS A 62 -3.86 -8.45 -5.74
CA LYS A 62 -4.32 -8.34 -7.12
C LYS A 62 -5.25 -7.14 -7.23
N GLY A 63 -4.88 -6.18 -8.07
CA GLY A 63 -5.62 -4.96 -8.34
C GLY A 63 -6.01 -4.80 -9.82
N TYR A 64 -6.48 -3.60 -10.15
CA TYR A 64 -6.83 -3.23 -11.53
C TYR A 64 -5.61 -3.08 -12.42
N VAL A 65 -4.53 -2.52 -11.90
CA VAL A 65 -3.29 -2.25 -12.67
C VAL A 65 -2.31 -3.40 -12.58
N GLY A 66 -2.24 -4.14 -11.47
CA GLY A 66 -1.19 -5.14 -11.29
C GLY A 66 -1.51 -6.27 -10.33
N VAL A 67 -0.63 -7.26 -10.39
CA VAL A 67 -0.53 -8.37 -9.43
C VAL A 67 0.75 -8.19 -8.63
N VAL A 68 0.69 -8.40 -7.32
CA VAL A 68 1.85 -8.27 -6.43
C VAL A 68 2.25 -9.64 -5.90
N ALA A 69 3.51 -10.00 -6.08
CA ALA A 69 4.15 -11.22 -5.58
C ALA A 69 5.43 -10.88 -4.81
N VAL A 70 6.18 -11.90 -4.39
CA VAL A 70 7.51 -11.73 -3.82
C VAL A 70 8.55 -12.03 -4.90
N ALA A 71 9.60 -11.20 -4.98
CA ALA A 71 10.76 -11.42 -5.82
C ALA A 71 12.00 -11.69 -4.96
N HIS A 72 12.83 -12.62 -5.39
CA HIS A 72 14.13 -12.88 -4.79
C HIS A 72 15.22 -12.19 -5.63
N VAL A 73 15.92 -11.22 -5.04
CA VAL A 73 16.96 -10.39 -5.68
C VAL A 73 18.18 -10.38 -4.78
N LYS A 74 19.31 -10.92 -5.25
CA LYS A 74 20.60 -10.92 -4.51
C LYS A 74 20.52 -11.42 -3.05
N GLY A 75 19.64 -12.39 -2.79
CA GLY A 75 19.43 -12.95 -1.44
C GLY A 75 18.39 -12.23 -0.60
N GLU A 76 17.85 -11.12 -1.07
CA GLU A 76 16.78 -10.37 -0.42
C GLU A 76 15.40 -10.74 -0.97
N ARG A 77 14.38 -10.63 -0.14
CA ARG A 77 12.97 -10.75 -0.52
C ARG A 77 12.35 -9.37 -0.67
N LEU A 78 11.85 -9.07 -1.86
CA LEU A 78 11.22 -7.79 -2.21
C LEU A 78 9.78 -8.01 -2.67
N ALA A 79 8.92 -7.01 -2.54
CA ALA A 79 7.64 -7.01 -3.23
C ALA A 79 7.84 -6.60 -4.69
N ILE A 80 7.23 -7.34 -5.61
CA ILE A 80 7.20 -7.02 -7.03
C ILE A 80 5.77 -6.83 -7.50
N LYS A 81 5.44 -5.62 -7.95
CA LYS A 81 4.19 -5.33 -8.66
C LYS A 81 4.42 -5.60 -10.14
N MET A 82 3.61 -6.47 -10.71
CA MET A 82 3.62 -6.86 -12.12
C MET A 82 2.43 -6.21 -12.80
N ARG A 83 2.67 -5.36 -13.80
CA ARG A 83 1.61 -4.69 -14.56
C ARG A 83 0.75 -5.71 -15.31
N ARG A 84 -0.55 -5.57 -15.25
CA ARG A 84 -1.47 -6.39 -16.06
C ARG A 84 -1.33 -6.02 -17.54
N SER A 85 -1.39 -7.01 -18.42
CA SER A 85 -1.32 -6.79 -19.88
C SER A 85 -2.54 -6.02 -20.42
N ASP A 86 -3.69 -6.08 -19.70
CA ASP A 86 -4.94 -5.37 -20.02
C ASP A 86 -5.13 -4.06 -19.24
N ALA A 87 -4.11 -3.57 -18.52
CA ALA A 87 -4.20 -2.31 -17.80
C ALA A 87 -4.17 -1.11 -18.77
N ASP A 88 -4.98 -0.09 -18.48
CA ASP A 88 -5.02 1.18 -19.23
C ASP A 88 -3.74 2.04 -19.08
N ARG A 89 -2.69 1.47 -18.53
CA ARG A 89 -1.40 2.14 -18.30
C ARG A 89 -0.31 1.47 -19.11
N ALA A 90 0.45 2.27 -19.84
CA ALA A 90 1.55 1.78 -20.66
C ALA A 90 2.74 1.24 -19.84
N SER A 91 2.93 1.72 -18.61
CA SER A 91 4.05 1.33 -17.75
C SER A 91 3.78 1.59 -16.27
N LEU A 92 4.65 1.05 -15.39
CA LEU A 92 4.68 1.33 -13.94
C LEU A 92 5.62 2.50 -13.59
N MET A 93 6.27 3.14 -14.57
CA MET A 93 7.18 4.27 -14.31
C MET A 93 6.49 5.43 -13.56
N PRO A 94 5.25 5.88 -13.93
CA PRO A 94 4.58 6.95 -13.22
C PRO A 94 4.29 6.61 -11.75
N GLU A 95 3.88 5.38 -11.44
CA GLU A 95 3.67 4.92 -10.07
C GLU A 95 4.98 4.90 -9.28
N ALA A 96 6.08 4.46 -9.90
CA ALA A 96 7.40 4.49 -9.28
C ALA A 96 7.86 5.91 -8.94
N ASP A 97 7.57 6.90 -9.78
CA ASP A 97 7.91 8.30 -9.53
C ASP A 97 7.10 8.88 -8.35
N LEU A 98 5.82 8.50 -8.23
CA LEU A 98 4.98 8.89 -7.10
C LEU A 98 5.45 8.22 -5.80
N LEU A 99 5.85 6.92 -5.86
CA LEU A 99 6.43 6.22 -4.72
C LEU A 99 7.76 6.87 -4.28
N ARG A 100 8.64 7.26 -5.21
CA ARG A 100 9.88 7.98 -4.88
C ARG A 100 9.61 9.31 -4.18
N LYS A 101 8.59 10.07 -4.64
CA LYS A 101 8.16 11.31 -3.96
C LYS A 101 7.68 11.05 -2.55
N ALA A 102 6.89 9.99 -2.34
CA ALA A 102 6.46 9.57 -1.01
C ALA A 102 7.65 9.14 -0.13
N ASN A 103 8.61 8.39 -0.69
CA ASN A 103 9.81 7.97 0.02
C ASN A 103 10.69 9.15 0.44
N ALA A 104 10.74 10.24 -0.36
CA ALA A 104 11.51 11.44 -0.01
C ALA A 104 11.04 12.08 1.31
N VAL A 105 9.80 11.81 1.73
CA VAL A 105 9.23 12.25 3.02
C VAL A 105 9.00 11.10 3.99
N GLY A 106 9.64 9.95 3.76
CA GLY A 106 9.60 8.78 4.64
C GLY A 106 8.22 8.11 4.68
N VAL A 107 7.51 8.04 3.55
CA VAL A 107 6.20 7.40 3.43
C VAL A 107 6.25 6.28 2.40
N GLY A 108 5.56 5.19 2.67
CA GLY A 108 5.43 4.02 1.79
C GLY A 108 6.57 3.01 1.92
N PRO A 109 6.47 1.87 1.20
CA PRO A 109 7.57 0.93 1.08
C PRO A 109 8.73 1.56 0.30
N LEU A 110 9.97 1.24 0.64
CA LEU A 110 11.12 1.78 -0.06
C LEU A 110 11.12 1.33 -1.52
N PHE A 111 11.27 2.29 -2.43
CA PHE A 111 11.49 2.03 -3.84
C PHE A 111 12.86 1.35 -4.04
N VAL A 112 12.91 0.31 -4.88
CA VAL A 112 14.15 -0.38 -5.21
C VAL A 112 14.51 -0.21 -6.70
N ALA A 113 13.64 -0.65 -7.60
CA ALA A 113 13.88 -0.55 -9.04
C ALA A 113 12.56 -0.61 -9.82
N VAL A 114 12.57 -0.17 -11.06
CA VAL A 114 11.40 -0.20 -11.94
C VAL A 114 11.82 -0.51 -13.38
N SER A 115 10.98 -1.27 -14.08
CA SER A 115 10.98 -1.39 -15.53
C SER A 115 9.57 -1.04 -16.06
N ARG A 116 9.36 -1.20 -17.37
CA ARG A 116 8.05 -0.95 -17.96
C ARG A 116 6.93 -1.70 -17.24
N ASP A 117 7.12 -3.00 -16.97
CA ASP A 117 6.07 -3.88 -16.50
C ASP A 117 6.25 -4.32 -15.04
N PHE A 118 7.33 -3.93 -14.37
CA PHE A 118 7.64 -4.35 -13.00
C PHE A 118 8.10 -3.19 -12.13
N LEU A 119 7.60 -3.15 -10.89
CA LEU A 119 8.05 -2.25 -9.83
C LEU A 119 8.49 -3.09 -8.64
N LEU A 120 9.78 -3.00 -8.30
CA LEU A 120 10.38 -3.59 -7.11
C LEU A 120 10.40 -2.60 -5.96
N MET A 121 9.95 -3.05 -4.80
CA MET A 121 9.89 -2.24 -3.59
C MET A 121 10.07 -3.12 -2.35
N GLN A 122 10.28 -2.51 -1.19
CA GLN A 122 10.37 -3.17 0.10
C GLN A 122 9.16 -4.10 0.30
N LEU A 123 9.42 -5.34 0.73
CA LEU A 123 8.38 -6.27 1.17
C LEU A 123 7.96 -5.92 2.60
N ILE A 124 6.69 -5.58 2.79
CA ILE A 124 6.11 -5.35 4.13
C ILE A 124 5.42 -6.64 4.58
N GLU A 125 6.03 -7.33 5.54
CA GLU A 125 5.45 -8.53 6.14
C GLU A 125 4.53 -8.17 7.31
N GLY A 126 3.22 -8.12 7.05
CA GLY A 126 2.26 -7.70 8.04
C GLY A 126 0.82 -8.03 7.68
N ASN A 127 -0.08 -7.29 8.30
CA ASN A 127 -1.52 -7.37 8.02
C ASN A 127 -2.05 -6.01 7.59
N VAL A 128 -3.10 -6.02 6.77
CA VAL A 128 -3.87 -4.80 6.54
C VAL A 128 -4.46 -4.29 7.86
N PHE A 129 -4.51 -2.96 8.01
CA PHE A 129 -4.95 -2.30 9.26
C PHE A 129 -6.26 -2.86 9.82
N PRO A 130 -7.34 -3.12 9.04
CA PRO A 130 -8.57 -3.67 9.59
C PRO A 130 -8.39 -5.04 10.26
N VAL A 131 -7.50 -5.90 9.73
CA VAL A 131 -7.22 -7.21 10.33
C VAL A 131 -6.35 -7.07 11.57
N TRP A 132 -5.41 -6.11 11.54
CA TRP A 132 -4.50 -5.86 12.65
C TRP A 132 -5.25 -5.25 13.85
N VAL A 133 -6.07 -4.22 13.63
CA VAL A 133 -6.77 -3.48 14.71
C VAL A 133 -7.75 -4.36 15.49
N MET A 134 -8.38 -5.34 14.82
CA MET A 134 -9.30 -6.28 15.51
C MET A 134 -8.61 -7.14 16.56
N LYS A 135 -7.29 -7.29 16.49
CA LYS A 135 -6.49 -8.05 17.47
C LYS A 135 -5.86 -7.16 18.54
N GLN A 136 -6.00 -5.84 18.43
CA GLN A 136 -5.40 -4.91 19.38
C GLN A 136 -6.31 -4.69 20.59
N GLY A 137 -5.68 -4.83 21.79
CA GLY A 137 -6.29 -4.47 23.09
C GLY A 137 -5.49 -3.40 23.81
N ASP A 138 -4.23 -3.17 23.40
CA ASP A 138 -3.36 -2.16 23.99
C ASP A 138 -3.61 -0.78 23.36
N GLY A 139 -4.19 0.14 24.16
CA GLY A 139 -4.48 1.50 23.72
C GLY A 139 -3.22 2.32 23.42
N ALA A 140 -2.07 2.05 24.06
CA ALA A 140 -0.83 2.77 23.79
C ALA A 140 -0.25 2.37 22.42
N VAL A 141 -0.22 1.09 22.11
CA VAL A 141 0.19 0.57 20.80
C VAL A 141 -0.74 1.10 19.70
N LEU A 142 -2.06 1.04 19.91
CA LEU A 142 -3.02 1.55 18.95
C LEU A 142 -2.85 3.05 18.69
N ARG A 143 -2.68 3.88 19.74
CA ARG A 143 -2.39 5.31 19.59
C ARG A 143 -1.11 5.57 18.81
N GLY A 144 -0.06 4.79 19.06
CA GLY A 144 1.21 4.90 18.32
C GLY A 144 1.05 4.66 16.83
N VAL A 145 0.34 3.60 16.45
CA VAL A 145 0.06 3.27 15.04
C VAL A 145 -0.83 4.32 14.37
N LEU A 146 -1.89 4.77 15.04
CA LEU A 146 -2.77 5.82 14.51
C LEU A 146 -2.01 7.14 14.31
N ARG A 147 -1.14 7.52 15.27
CA ARG A 147 -0.25 8.67 15.13
C ARG A 147 0.66 8.53 13.91
N SER A 148 1.31 7.37 13.76
CA SER A 148 2.18 7.10 12.61
C SER A 148 1.45 7.24 11.27
N ILE A 149 0.23 6.70 11.15
CA ILE A 149 -0.61 6.84 9.94
C ILE A 149 -0.94 8.30 9.67
N LEU A 150 -1.38 9.06 10.67
CA LEU A 150 -1.76 10.46 10.53
C LEU A 150 -0.56 11.34 10.15
N GLU A 151 0.61 11.13 10.76
CA GLU A 151 1.85 11.83 10.44
C GLU A 151 2.34 11.53 9.02
N GLN A 152 2.19 10.30 8.53
CA GLN A 152 2.48 9.96 7.14
C GLN A 152 1.53 10.70 6.19
N CYS A 153 0.23 10.74 6.49
CA CYS A 153 -0.74 11.50 5.70
C CYS A 153 -0.43 13.01 5.70
N TRP A 154 -0.01 13.56 6.84
CA TRP A 154 0.41 14.96 6.97
C TRP A 154 1.60 15.25 6.04
N ARG A 155 2.65 14.43 6.08
CA ARG A 155 3.83 14.59 5.21
C ARG A 155 3.50 14.51 3.73
N LEU A 156 2.55 13.64 3.33
CA LEU A 156 2.05 13.61 1.95
C LEU A 156 1.29 14.89 1.59
N ASP A 157 0.45 15.42 2.50
CA ASP A 157 -0.26 16.67 2.28
C ASP A 157 0.71 17.86 2.13
N GLU A 158 1.79 17.90 2.93
CA GLU A 158 2.83 18.95 2.86
C GLU A 158 3.54 19.01 1.51
N VAL A 159 3.86 17.84 0.92
CA VAL A 159 4.55 17.78 -0.38
C VAL A 159 3.60 17.81 -1.58
N GLY A 160 2.32 18.03 -1.35
CA GLY A 160 1.33 18.11 -2.42
C GLY A 160 1.05 16.78 -3.12
N LEU A 161 1.29 15.65 -2.47
CA LEU A 161 1.03 14.32 -3.01
C LEU A 161 -0.26 13.73 -2.41
N ASP A 162 -1.34 13.69 -3.20
CA ASP A 162 -2.59 13.06 -2.79
C ASP A 162 -2.60 11.58 -3.18
N HIS A 163 -2.83 10.70 -2.22
CA HIS A 163 -2.90 9.26 -2.44
C HIS A 163 -4.15 8.84 -3.23
N GLY A 164 -5.29 9.47 -2.95
CA GLY A 164 -6.54 9.30 -3.67
C GLY A 164 -7.48 8.23 -3.13
N GLU A 165 -7.02 7.26 -2.36
CA GLU A 165 -7.84 6.11 -1.91
C GLU A 165 -7.91 5.93 -0.40
N LEU A 166 -7.38 6.87 0.40
CA LEU A 166 -7.34 6.72 1.86
C LEU A 166 -8.69 6.83 2.56
N SER A 167 -9.74 7.30 1.89
CA SER A 167 -11.12 7.24 2.41
C SER A 167 -11.72 5.82 2.36
N LYS A 168 -11.15 4.95 1.50
CA LYS A 168 -11.49 3.53 1.37
C LYS A 168 -10.26 2.68 1.62
N ALA A 169 -9.54 2.96 2.70
CA ALA A 169 -8.20 2.48 3.00
C ALA A 169 -8.01 1.03 3.52
N PRO A 170 -9.01 0.09 3.50
CA PRO A 170 -8.79 -1.24 4.08
C PRO A 170 -7.57 -1.99 3.53
N LYS A 171 -7.14 -1.67 2.29
CA LYS A 171 -6.04 -2.33 1.59
C LYS A 171 -4.74 -1.54 1.62
N HIS A 172 -4.82 -0.22 1.87
CA HIS A 172 -3.72 0.72 1.64
C HIS A 172 -2.93 1.05 2.90
N LEU A 173 -3.33 0.49 4.05
CA LEU A 173 -2.62 0.60 5.32
C LEU A 173 -2.16 -0.79 5.74
N LEU A 174 -0.85 -1.03 5.73
CA LEU A 174 -0.23 -2.24 6.25
C LEU A 174 0.45 -1.96 7.58
N ILE A 175 0.32 -2.91 8.51
CA ILE A 175 1.01 -2.85 9.81
C ILE A 175 1.88 -4.10 9.89
N ASP A 176 3.20 -3.89 10.08
CA ASP A 176 4.17 -4.97 10.21
C ASP A 176 4.11 -5.63 11.61
N LYS A 177 5.01 -6.58 11.85
CA LYS A 177 5.09 -7.32 13.12
C LYS A 177 5.57 -6.46 14.29
N GLU A 178 6.31 -5.42 14.01
CA GLU A 178 6.85 -4.43 14.94
C GLU A 178 5.89 -3.26 15.20
N ASN A 179 4.67 -3.31 14.63
CA ASN A 179 3.64 -2.27 14.66
C ASN A 179 4.02 -0.97 13.92
N ASN A 180 4.91 -1.05 12.94
CA ASN A 180 5.13 0.07 12.02
C ASN A 180 4.03 0.12 10.97
N ALA A 181 3.51 1.34 10.71
CA ALA A 181 2.49 1.56 9.70
C ALA A 181 3.10 1.97 8.36
N PHE A 182 2.55 1.44 7.27
CA PHE A 182 2.93 1.76 5.90
C PHE A 182 1.70 2.10 5.06
N ILE A 183 1.75 3.24 4.36
CA ILE A 183 0.79 3.57 3.30
C ILE A 183 1.33 2.95 2.02
N VAL A 184 0.52 2.13 1.33
CA VAL A 184 0.94 1.37 0.15
C VAL A 184 0.01 1.63 -1.04
N ASP A 185 0.51 1.30 -2.25
CA ASP A 185 -0.24 1.38 -3.52
C ASP A 185 -0.50 2.82 -3.99
N PHE A 186 0.53 3.42 -4.59
CA PHE A 186 0.50 4.80 -5.09
C PHE A 186 -0.04 4.92 -6.53
N GLU A 187 -0.70 3.88 -7.05
CA GLU A 187 -1.15 3.86 -8.45
C GLU A 187 -2.15 4.95 -8.80
N THR A 188 -3.02 5.36 -7.86
CA THR A 188 -4.01 6.42 -8.06
C THR A 188 -3.56 7.78 -7.53
N SER A 189 -2.33 7.86 -7.02
CA SER A 189 -1.79 9.10 -6.45
C SER A 189 -1.59 10.19 -7.49
N SER A 190 -1.60 11.45 -7.05
CA SER A 190 -1.49 12.60 -7.93
C SER A 190 -0.79 13.77 -7.24
N SER A 191 0.11 14.43 -7.96
CA SER A 191 0.71 15.71 -7.52
C SER A 191 -0.01 16.95 -8.08
N SER A 192 -1.06 16.76 -8.90
CA SER A 192 -1.86 17.86 -9.48
C SER A 192 -3.25 17.98 -8.84
N ARG A 193 -3.72 16.93 -8.17
CA ARG A 193 -4.99 16.95 -7.45
C ARG A 193 -4.83 17.63 -6.09
N ARG A 194 -5.89 18.28 -5.60
CA ARG A 194 -5.91 18.84 -4.25
C ARG A 194 -5.75 17.72 -3.22
N VAL A 195 -4.75 17.82 -2.36
CA VAL A 195 -4.47 16.83 -1.33
C VAL A 195 -5.58 16.75 -0.28
N ALA A 196 -5.87 15.53 0.15
CA ALA A 196 -6.89 15.23 1.15
C ALA A 196 -6.53 14.02 2.03
N ASN A 197 -5.25 13.67 2.16
CA ASN A 197 -4.81 12.42 2.83
C ASN A 197 -5.25 12.37 4.29
N VAL A 198 -4.93 13.41 5.08
CA VAL A 198 -5.33 13.48 6.50
C VAL A 198 -6.85 13.41 6.65
N THR A 199 -7.60 14.20 5.86
CA THR A 199 -9.07 14.20 5.98
C THR A 199 -9.69 12.88 5.56
N SER A 200 -9.15 12.26 4.52
CA SER A 200 -9.62 10.96 3.99
C SER A 200 -9.37 9.83 4.97
N VAL A 201 -8.17 9.77 5.55
CA VAL A 201 -7.84 8.71 6.52
C VAL A 201 -8.59 8.91 7.84
N CYS A 202 -8.78 10.15 8.30
CA CYS A 202 -9.62 10.42 9.48
C CYS A 202 -11.06 9.97 9.28
N HIS A 203 -11.63 10.18 8.08
CA HIS A 203 -12.97 9.68 7.77
C HIS A 203 -13.02 8.16 7.90
N PHE A 204 -12.04 7.44 7.33
CA PHE A 204 -11.96 5.98 7.42
C PHE A 204 -11.79 5.49 8.86
N LEU A 205 -10.91 6.12 9.65
CA LEU A 205 -10.55 5.65 11.00
C LEU A 205 -11.57 6.01 12.06
N PHE A 206 -12.26 7.17 11.96
CA PHE A 206 -13.03 7.75 13.07
C PHE A 206 -14.48 8.10 12.75
N GLN A 207 -14.86 8.24 11.48
CA GLN A 207 -16.21 8.66 11.08
C GLN A 207 -16.99 7.58 10.33
N GLY A 208 -16.30 6.54 9.85
CA GLY A 208 -16.95 5.43 9.14
C GLY A 208 -17.64 4.44 10.07
N ASN A 209 -18.64 3.72 9.56
CA ASN A 209 -19.30 2.60 10.26
C ASN A 209 -18.53 1.27 10.12
N SER A 210 -17.25 1.31 9.78
CA SER A 210 -16.42 0.12 9.63
C SER A 210 -16.15 -0.55 10.98
N ASP A 211 -15.93 -1.86 10.99
CA ASP A 211 -15.56 -2.59 12.21
C ASP A 211 -14.22 -2.07 12.78
N ALA A 212 -13.32 -1.59 11.93
CA ALA A 212 -12.08 -0.96 12.35
C ALA A 212 -12.34 0.34 13.15
N ALA A 213 -13.25 1.22 12.69
CA ALA A 213 -13.61 2.44 13.40
C ALA A 213 -14.31 2.13 14.74
N LYS A 214 -15.20 1.15 14.76
CA LYS A 214 -15.83 0.67 16.00
C LYS A 214 -14.80 0.15 16.99
N ARG A 215 -13.85 -0.69 16.51
CA ARG A 215 -12.80 -1.23 17.36
C ARG A 215 -11.88 -0.15 17.94
N ILE A 216 -11.54 0.87 17.16
CA ILE A 216 -10.79 2.04 17.66
C ILE A 216 -11.57 2.71 18.79
N ALA A 217 -12.88 2.94 18.62
CA ALA A 217 -13.72 3.56 19.64
C ALA A 217 -13.89 2.70 20.91
N GLU A 218 -13.94 1.37 20.77
CA GLU A 218 -13.96 0.43 21.91
C GLU A 218 -12.67 0.52 22.75
N VAL A 219 -11.50 0.57 22.10
CA VAL A 219 -10.20 0.54 22.79
C VAL A 219 -9.81 1.91 23.35
N LEU A 220 -10.09 2.98 22.62
CA LEU A 220 -9.62 4.32 22.96
C LEU A 220 -10.74 5.27 23.44
N GLY A 221 -12.00 4.83 23.45
CA GLY A 221 -13.16 5.68 23.70
C GLY A 221 -13.72 6.32 22.42
N ALA A 222 -14.98 6.71 22.46
CA ALA A 222 -15.62 7.44 21.36
C ALA A 222 -15.10 8.89 21.29
N ARG A 223 -14.99 9.43 20.06
CA ARG A 223 -14.62 10.84 19.81
C ARG A 223 -15.87 11.69 19.71
N ASP A 224 -15.77 12.96 20.13
CA ASP A 224 -16.79 13.94 19.79
C ASP A 224 -16.78 14.18 18.28
N THR A 225 -17.81 13.69 17.61
CA THR A 225 -17.92 13.77 16.14
C THR A 225 -18.06 15.22 15.66
N ALA A 226 -18.73 16.09 16.43
CA ALA A 226 -18.92 17.49 16.04
C ALA A 226 -17.59 18.25 16.12
N GLU A 227 -16.84 18.06 17.20
CA GLU A 227 -15.52 18.68 17.38
C GLU A 227 -14.52 18.18 16.34
N LEU A 228 -14.49 16.86 16.06
CA LEU A 228 -13.65 16.27 15.03
C LEU A 228 -13.97 16.84 13.63
N VAL A 229 -15.24 16.98 13.28
CA VAL A 229 -15.67 17.57 12.00
C VAL A 229 -15.24 19.02 11.89
N LEU A 230 -15.34 19.81 12.96
CA LEU A 230 -14.86 21.20 12.98
C LEU A 230 -13.34 21.27 12.79
N ALA A 231 -12.58 20.44 13.50
CA ALA A 231 -11.13 20.39 13.36
C ALA A 231 -10.71 19.98 11.94
N LEU A 232 -11.39 19.01 11.33
CA LEU A 232 -11.15 18.60 9.93
C LEU A 232 -11.46 19.74 8.94
N LYS A 233 -12.53 20.51 9.15
CA LYS A 233 -12.85 21.69 8.33
C LYS A 233 -11.76 22.77 8.44
N CYS A 234 -11.29 23.06 9.66
CA CYS A 234 -10.18 23.98 9.89
C CYS A 234 -8.92 23.50 9.18
N TYR A 235 -8.51 22.25 9.38
CA TYR A 235 -7.36 21.66 8.73
C TYR A 235 -7.47 21.73 7.18
N LYS A 236 -8.63 21.42 6.61
CA LYS A 236 -8.85 21.47 5.17
C LYS A 236 -8.70 22.87 4.59
N LYS A 237 -9.02 23.91 5.39
CA LYS A 237 -8.88 25.33 5.01
C LYS A 237 -7.44 25.80 5.17
N GLU A 238 -6.84 25.51 6.32
CA GLU A 238 -5.50 25.96 6.71
C GLU A 238 -4.63 24.74 6.98
N ARG A 239 -3.97 24.19 5.97
CA ARG A 239 -3.10 23.03 6.09
C ARG A 239 -1.75 23.40 6.71
N VAL A 240 -1.79 23.84 7.99
CA VAL A 240 -0.63 24.19 8.80
C VAL A 240 -0.44 23.21 9.94
N ARG A 241 0.78 23.08 10.44
CA ARG A 241 1.12 22.14 11.51
C ARG A 241 0.23 22.27 12.75
N SER A 242 -0.07 23.48 13.19
CA SER A 242 -0.91 23.73 14.36
C SER A 242 -2.33 23.19 14.21
N SER A 243 -2.96 23.35 13.03
CA SER A 243 -4.28 22.76 12.75
C SER A 243 -4.24 21.24 12.71
N PHE A 244 -3.15 20.65 12.22
CA PHE A 244 -2.92 19.20 12.24
C PHE A 244 -2.72 18.69 13.68
N GLU A 245 -1.92 19.35 14.52
CA GLU A 245 -1.70 18.96 15.92
C GLU A 245 -2.98 18.99 16.75
N ARG A 246 -3.82 20.02 16.54
CA ARG A 246 -5.14 20.05 17.15
C ARG A 246 -5.99 18.84 16.72
N LEU A 247 -6.00 18.52 15.44
CA LEU A 247 -6.70 17.34 14.93
C LEU A 247 -6.14 16.06 15.54
N LEU A 248 -4.81 15.93 15.59
CA LEU A 248 -4.12 14.78 16.14
C LEU A 248 -4.47 14.56 17.63
N SER A 249 -4.53 15.64 18.42
CA SER A 249 -4.93 15.55 19.84
C SER A 249 -6.35 15.01 20.00
N LEU A 250 -7.30 15.43 19.17
CA LEU A 250 -8.67 14.91 19.19
C LEU A 250 -8.79 13.45 18.74
N CYS A 251 -7.95 13.03 17.81
CA CYS A 251 -7.93 11.65 17.29
C CYS A 251 -7.34 10.66 18.29
N LEU A 252 -6.44 11.07 19.17
CA LEU A 252 -5.61 10.19 19.99
C LEU A 252 -5.87 10.28 21.51
N VAL A 253 -6.99 10.86 21.89
CA VAL A 253 -7.42 10.90 23.29
C VAL A 253 -7.61 9.51 23.87
#